data_c05d6646651dadf1442a50b3c2f6741a
#
_entry.id   c05d6646651dadf1442a50b3c2f6741a
#
_cell.length_a   1.000
_cell.length_b   1.000
_cell.length_c   1.000
_cell.angle_alpha   90.00
_cell.angle_beta   90.00
_cell.angle_gamma   90.00
#
_symmetry.space_group_name_H-M   'P 1'
#
loop_
_entity.id
_entity.type
_entity.pdbx_description
1 polymer ?
#
loop_
_entity_poly.entity_id
_entity_poly.type
_entity_poly.pdbx_seq_one_letter_code
_entity_poly.pdbx_strand_id
1 'polypeptide(L)'
;MERIPMTAAGYKALEDEVNHLKNVERHEIIKAIAEARAHGDLSENAEYHAAKERQGFIEGRLMELEDQIGRAEVIDVSKLSGSTVKFGATVTLVDEDTDEKRKYQIVGDVESDAKRGRISLSSPIARALIGKGKGDTVEVTAPGGARSYEILKVEFV
;
A
#
# COMPACT_ATOMS: atom_id res chain seq x y z
N MET A 1 -9.75 19.01 -0.12
CA MET A 1 -9.46 17.57 0.05
C MET A 1 -8.00 17.27 -0.23
N GLU A 2 -7.35 16.63 0.67
CA GLU A 2 -5.95 16.26 0.49
C GLU A 2 -5.83 15.15 -0.57
N ARG A 3 -4.89 15.33 -1.50
CA ARG A 3 -4.62 14.33 -2.53
C ARG A 3 -3.74 13.22 -1.98
N ILE A 4 -3.98 12.00 -2.45
CA ILE A 4 -3.20 10.83 -2.07
C ILE A 4 -2.39 10.38 -3.29
N PRO A 5 -1.06 10.57 -3.29
CA PRO A 5 -0.24 10.10 -4.41
C PRO A 5 -0.17 8.58 -4.42
N MET A 6 -0.30 8.01 -5.62
CA MET A 6 -0.18 6.58 -5.81
C MET A 6 0.25 6.26 -7.23
N THR A 7 0.86 5.10 -7.42
CA THR A 7 1.21 4.63 -8.76
C THR A 7 -0.05 4.16 -9.49
N ALA A 8 0.02 4.04 -10.81
CA ALA A 8 -1.08 3.49 -11.59
C ALA A 8 -1.41 2.06 -11.16
N ALA A 9 -0.39 1.26 -10.82
CA ALA A 9 -0.59 -0.10 -10.32
C ALA A 9 -1.32 -0.10 -8.97
N GLY A 10 -0.97 0.81 -8.07
CA GLY A 10 -1.64 0.94 -6.78
C GLY A 10 -3.08 1.36 -6.91
N TYR A 11 -3.38 2.30 -7.80
CA TYR A 11 -4.74 2.72 -8.09
C TYR A 11 -5.59 1.57 -8.63
N LYS A 12 -5.02 0.81 -9.58
CA LYS A 12 -5.71 -0.37 -10.12
C LYS A 12 -5.98 -1.40 -9.04
N ALA A 13 -5.05 -1.64 -8.13
CA ALA A 13 -5.24 -2.57 -7.04
C ALA A 13 -6.41 -2.16 -6.13
N LEU A 14 -6.55 -0.86 -5.84
CA LEU A 14 -7.69 -0.35 -5.07
C LEU A 14 -9.01 -0.56 -5.82
N GLU A 15 -9.04 -0.28 -7.12
CA GLU A 15 -10.23 -0.52 -7.94
C GLU A 15 -10.61 -1.99 -7.97
N ASP A 16 -9.64 -2.88 -8.12
CA ASP A 16 -9.86 -4.32 -8.13
C ASP A 16 -10.42 -4.81 -6.79
N GLU A 17 -9.92 -4.28 -5.68
CA GLU A 17 -10.43 -4.62 -4.35
C GLU A 17 -11.87 -4.14 -4.18
N VAL A 18 -12.19 -2.92 -4.60
CA VAL A 18 -13.57 -2.40 -4.57
C VAL A 18 -14.51 -3.31 -5.36
N ASN A 19 -14.11 -3.68 -6.57
CA ASN A 19 -14.93 -4.55 -7.42
C ASN A 19 -15.16 -5.91 -6.77
N HIS A 20 -14.13 -6.49 -6.16
CA HIS A 20 -14.25 -7.77 -5.46
C HIS A 20 -15.18 -7.67 -4.25
N LEU A 21 -15.04 -6.63 -3.44
CA LEU A 21 -15.90 -6.42 -2.27
C LEU A 21 -17.36 -6.22 -2.67
N LYS A 22 -17.62 -5.44 -3.71
CA LYS A 22 -18.99 -5.18 -4.18
C LYS A 22 -19.64 -6.36 -4.89
N ASN A 23 -18.88 -7.02 -5.77
CA ASN A 23 -19.45 -8.01 -6.68
C ASN A 23 -19.37 -9.45 -6.17
N VAL A 24 -18.48 -9.72 -5.22
CA VAL A 24 -18.27 -11.06 -4.66
C VAL A 24 -18.61 -11.09 -3.18
N GLU A 25 -17.83 -10.42 -2.34
CA GLU A 25 -17.96 -10.55 -0.89
C GLU A 25 -19.27 -10.00 -0.35
N ARG A 26 -19.75 -8.87 -0.87
CA ARG A 26 -21.02 -8.31 -0.45
C ARG A 26 -22.18 -9.27 -0.77
N HIS A 27 -22.18 -9.88 -1.95
CA HIS A 27 -23.21 -10.85 -2.33
C HIS A 27 -23.14 -12.10 -1.46
N GLU A 28 -21.96 -12.60 -1.20
CA GLU A 28 -21.77 -13.78 -0.34
C GLU A 28 -22.24 -13.54 1.09
N ILE A 29 -21.95 -12.37 1.65
CA ILE A 29 -22.34 -12.06 3.03
C ILE A 29 -23.85 -11.83 3.16
N ILE A 30 -24.48 -11.23 2.16
CA ILE A 30 -25.93 -11.06 2.14
C ILE A 30 -26.60 -12.43 2.14
N LYS A 31 -26.08 -13.36 1.35
CA LYS A 31 -26.56 -14.73 1.31
C LYS A 31 -26.36 -15.45 2.65
N ALA A 32 -25.18 -15.29 3.24
CA ALA A 32 -24.86 -15.90 4.54
C ALA A 32 -25.78 -15.36 5.65
N ILE A 33 -26.12 -14.09 5.64
CA ILE A 33 -27.05 -13.47 6.59
C ILE A 33 -28.44 -14.09 6.42
N ALA A 34 -28.91 -14.21 5.18
CA ALA A 34 -30.22 -14.79 4.90
C ALA A 34 -30.31 -16.25 5.36
N GLU A 35 -29.26 -17.03 5.13
CA GLU A 35 -29.18 -18.42 5.59
C GLU A 35 -29.16 -18.51 7.13
N ALA A 36 -28.40 -17.65 7.78
CA ALA A 36 -28.32 -17.63 9.23
C ALA A 36 -29.67 -17.26 9.88
N ARG A 37 -30.40 -16.29 9.28
CA ARG A 37 -31.73 -15.91 9.77
C ARG A 37 -32.72 -17.05 9.70
N ALA A 38 -32.58 -17.95 8.76
CA ALA A 38 -33.44 -19.12 8.61
C ALA A 38 -33.29 -20.13 9.76
N HIS A 39 -32.21 -20.05 10.53
CA HIS A 39 -31.96 -20.96 11.67
C HIS A 39 -32.72 -20.57 12.96
N GLY A 40 -33.44 -19.47 12.99
CA GLY A 40 -34.31 -19.10 14.12
C GLY A 40 -33.85 -17.92 14.95
N ASP A 41 -33.74 -18.07 16.27
CA ASP A 41 -33.50 -16.97 17.22
C ASP A 41 -32.22 -16.20 16.91
N LEU A 42 -32.35 -14.93 16.49
CA LEU A 42 -31.25 -14.07 16.09
C LEU A 42 -30.39 -13.64 17.28
N SER A 43 -30.96 -13.53 18.47
CA SER A 43 -30.22 -13.06 19.65
C SER A 43 -29.16 -14.05 20.13
N GLU A 44 -29.34 -15.35 19.85
CA GLU A 44 -28.42 -16.42 20.24
C GLU A 44 -27.73 -17.08 19.04
N ASN A 45 -27.97 -16.56 17.85
CA ASN A 45 -27.45 -17.13 16.61
C ASN A 45 -26.05 -16.60 16.32
N ALA A 46 -25.04 -17.40 16.68
CA ALA A 46 -23.64 -17.01 16.48
C ALA A 46 -23.29 -16.81 14.99
N GLU A 47 -23.88 -17.62 14.11
CA GLU A 47 -23.65 -17.49 12.66
C GLU A 47 -24.18 -16.16 12.14
N TYR A 48 -25.34 -15.74 12.60
CA TYR A 48 -25.94 -14.46 12.24
C TYR A 48 -25.08 -13.29 12.71
N HIS A 49 -24.63 -13.33 13.96
CA HIS A 49 -23.81 -12.27 14.53
C HIS A 49 -22.45 -12.16 13.82
N ALA A 50 -21.81 -13.30 13.51
CA ALA A 50 -20.56 -13.31 12.78
C ALA A 50 -20.73 -12.75 11.36
N ALA A 51 -21.81 -13.11 10.67
CA ALA A 51 -22.10 -12.61 9.33
C ALA A 51 -22.39 -11.09 9.34
N LYS A 52 -23.11 -10.59 10.33
CA LYS A 52 -23.37 -9.15 10.47
C LYS A 52 -22.08 -8.37 10.76
N GLU A 53 -21.21 -8.91 11.58
CA GLU A 53 -19.91 -8.31 11.86
C GLU A 53 -19.06 -8.24 10.59
N ARG A 54 -19.02 -9.33 9.82
CA ARG A 54 -18.32 -9.37 8.53
C ARG A 54 -18.87 -8.35 7.55
N GLN A 55 -20.21 -8.22 7.48
CA GLN A 55 -20.85 -7.23 6.63
C GLN A 55 -20.40 -5.82 6.99
N GLY A 56 -20.37 -5.49 8.28
CA GLY A 56 -19.90 -4.19 8.74
C GLY A 56 -18.45 -3.93 8.34
N PHE A 57 -17.61 -4.93 8.43
CA PHE A 57 -16.22 -4.85 8.00
C PHE A 57 -16.10 -4.57 6.49
N ILE A 58 -16.88 -5.28 5.67
CA ILE A 58 -16.88 -5.09 4.21
C ILE A 58 -17.33 -3.66 3.86
N GLU A 59 -18.41 -3.17 4.46
CA GLU A 59 -18.92 -1.83 4.15
C GLU A 59 -17.97 -0.74 4.63
N GLY A 60 -17.34 -0.90 5.78
CA GLY A 60 -16.32 0.03 6.27
C GLY A 60 -15.10 0.08 5.36
N ARG A 61 -14.63 -1.07 4.90
CA ARG A 61 -13.51 -1.15 3.96
C ARG A 61 -13.84 -0.49 2.63
N LEU A 62 -15.07 -0.69 2.13
CA LEU A 62 -15.53 -0.03 0.89
C LEU A 62 -15.52 1.48 1.02
N MET A 63 -16.02 2.01 2.14
CA MET A 63 -15.99 3.46 2.37
C MET A 63 -14.59 4.01 2.37
N GLU A 64 -13.66 3.32 3.03
CA GLU A 64 -12.25 3.70 3.07
C GLU A 64 -11.63 3.71 1.68
N LEU A 65 -11.84 2.64 0.91
CA LEU A 65 -11.29 2.52 -0.44
C LEU A 65 -11.87 3.55 -1.40
N GLU A 66 -13.17 3.79 -1.34
CA GLU A 66 -13.82 4.79 -2.20
C GLU A 66 -13.33 6.20 -1.88
N ASP A 67 -13.07 6.51 -0.60
CA ASP A 67 -12.46 7.77 -0.22
C ASP A 67 -11.05 7.91 -0.80
N GLN A 68 -10.23 6.87 -0.68
CA GLN A 68 -8.86 6.89 -1.21
C GLN A 68 -8.85 7.04 -2.72
N ILE A 69 -9.72 6.31 -3.43
CA ILE A 69 -9.86 6.42 -4.88
C ILE A 69 -10.29 7.83 -5.28
N GLY A 70 -11.24 8.40 -4.56
CA GLY A 70 -11.73 9.76 -4.84
C GLY A 70 -10.68 10.84 -4.64
N ARG A 71 -9.70 10.60 -3.78
CA ARG A 71 -8.61 11.55 -3.51
C ARG A 71 -7.31 11.19 -4.23
N ALA A 72 -7.32 10.16 -5.05
CA ALA A 72 -6.10 9.67 -5.70
C ALA A 72 -5.49 10.68 -6.65
N GLU A 73 -4.18 10.87 -6.53
CA GLU A 73 -3.36 11.51 -7.53
C GLU A 73 -2.51 10.42 -8.16
N VAL A 74 -2.94 9.94 -9.32
CA VAL A 74 -2.29 8.80 -9.99
C VAL A 74 -1.07 9.28 -10.76
N ILE A 75 0.07 8.68 -10.47
CA ILE A 75 1.34 9.02 -11.12
C ILE A 75 1.78 7.82 -11.95
N ASP A 76 1.92 8.05 -13.26
CA ASP A 76 2.39 7.04 -14.19
C ASP A 76 3.92 7.00 -14.15
N VAL A 77 4.47 6.03 -13.46
CA VAL A 77 5.91 5.86 -13.26
C VAL A 77 6.65 5.69 -14.60
N SER A 78 6.01 5.07 -15.61
CA SER A 78 6.63 4.87 -16.91
C SER A 78 6.93 6.17 -17.65
N LYS A 79 6.29 7.27 -17.27
CA LYS A 79 6.51 8.59 -17.85
C LYS A 79 7.55 9.41 -17.10
N LEU A 80 8.06 8.88 -16.00
CA LEU A 80 9.08 9.54 -15.20
C LEU A 80 10.47 9.16 -15.69
N SER A 81 11.41 10.09 -15.53
CA SER A 81 12.80 9.85 -15.89
C SER A 81 13.71 10.76 -15.05
N GLY A 82 15.00 10.52 -15.15
CA GLY A 82 16.00 11.31 -14.45
C GLY A 82 16.87 10.48 -13.53
N SER A 83 17.80 11.14 -12.86
CA SER A 83 18.80 10.51 -11.99
C SER A 83 18.58 10.78 -10.51
N THR A 84 17.56 11.58 -10.20
CA THR A 84 17.24 11.97 -8.82
C THR A 84 16.11 11.09 -8.28
N VAL A 85 16.26 10.63 -7.04
CA VAL A 85 15.22 9.85 -6.37
C VAL A 85 14.01 10.73 -6.10
N LYS A 86 12.85 10.28 -6.54
CA LYS A 86 11.55 10.92 -6.29
C LYS A 86 10.47 9.87 -6.23
N PHE A 87 9.24 10.26 -6.01
CA PHE A 87 8.10 9.32 -5.98
C PHE A 87 8.13 8.42 -7.21
N GLY A 88 7.92 7.14 -7.00
CA GLY A 88 7.90 6.13 -8.07
C GLY A 88 9.26 5.55 -8.42
N ALA A 89 10.35 6.15 -7.93
CA ALA A 89 11.70 5.66 -8.23
C ALA A 89 11.95 4.28 -7.60
N THR A 90 12.60 3.42 -8.38
CA THR A 90 13.14 2.16 -7.87
C THR A 90 14.63 2.37 -7.62
N VAL A 91 15.03 2.25 -6.37
CA VAL A 91 16.39 2.56 -5.91
C VAL A 91 17.09 1.29 -5.48
N THR A 92 18.27 1.04 -6.03
CA THR A 92 19.13 -0.06 -5.60
C THR A 92 20.15 0.50 -4.61
N LEU A 93 20.18 -0.05 -3.41
CA LEU A 93 21.04 0.37 -2.30
C LEU A 93 22.00 -0.74 -1.91
N VAL A 94 23.14 -0.34 -1.35
CA VAL A 94 24.03 -1.27 -0.64
C VAL A 94 24.23 -0.76 0.79
N ASP A 95 24.04 -1.65 1.76
CA ASP A 95 24.35 -1.35 3.17
C ASP A 95 25.87 -1.29 3.31
N GLU A 96 26.38 -0.16 3.76
CA GLU A 96 27.84 0.05 3.85
C GLU A 96 28.52 -0.84 4.90
N ASP A 97 27.76 -1.33 5.89
CA ASP A 97 28.32 -2.17 6.95
C ASP A 97 28.30 -3.65 6.60
N THR A 98 27.26 -4.11 5.92
CA THR A 98 27.04 -5.54 5.62
C THR A 98 27.28 -5.92 4.17
N ASP A 99 27.42 -4.92 3.28
CA ASP A 99 27.48 -5.09 1.82
C ASP A 99 26.25 -5.77 1.20
N GLU A 100 25.15 -5.86 1.95
CA GLU A 100 23.90 -6.38 1.42
C GLU A 100 23.25 -5.38 0.47
N LYS A 101 22.82 -5.87 -0.68
CA LYS A 101 22.08 -5.07 -1.66
C LYS A 101 20.58 -5.20 -1.42
N ARG A 102 19.88 -4.09 -1.54
CA ARG A 102 18.43 -4.03 -1.42
C ARG A 102 17.87 -3.16 -2.54
N LYS A 103 16.67 -3.50 -2.97
CA LYS A 103 15.99 -2.77 -4.03
C LYS A 103 14.62 -2.35 -3.52
N TYR A 104 14.35 -1.05 -3.53
CA TYR A 104 13.08 -0.49 -3.05
C TYR A 104 12.46 0.42 -4.09
N GLN A 105 11.15 0.35 -4.21
CA GLN A 105 10.38 1.34 -4.96
C GLN A 105 9.66 2.26 -3.97
N ILE A 106 9.73 3.57 -4.20
CA ILE A 106 9.03 4.56 -3.39
C ILE A 106 7.62 4.73 -3.94
N VAL A 107 6.63 4.40 -3.13
CA VAL A 107 5.22 4.38 -3.53
C VAL A 107 4.36 5.17 -2.53
N GLY A 108 3.06 5.25 -2.78
CA GLY A 108 2.13 5.88 -1.86
C GLY A 108 1.91 5.06 -0.59
N ASP A 109 1.49 5.72 0.48
CA ASP A 109 1.25 5.07 1.77
C ASP A 109 0.25 3.91 1.66
N VAL A 110 -0.78 4.07 0.82
CA VAL A 110 -1.86 3.08 0.68
C VAL A 110 -1.44 1.82 -0.08
N GLU A 111 -0.33 1.88 -0.81
CA GLU A 111 0.15 0.75 -1.61
C GLU A 111 1.47 0.18 -1.11
N SER A 112 2.00 0.69 -0.01
CA SER A 112 3.28 0.24 0.53
C SER A 112 3.24 -1.21 1.00
N ASP A 113 4.32 -1.94 0.75
CA ASP A 113 4.51 -3.32 1.17
C ASP A 113 6.01 -3.59 1.26
N ALA A 114 6.56 -3.41 2.45
CA ALA A 114 7.99 -3.52 2.69
C ALA A 114 8.56 -4.89 2.31
N LYS A 115 7.77 -5.96 2.47
CA LYS A 115 8.20 -7.32 2.12
C LYS A 115 8.42 -7.48 0.61
N ARG A 116 7.72 -6.70 -0.19
CA ARG A 116 7.86 -6.71 -1.66
C ARG A 116 8.76 -5.59 -2.16
N GLY A 117 9.46 -4.91 -1.27
CA GLY A 117 10.33 -3.81 -1.62
C GLY A 117 9.61 -2.53 -1.99
N ARG A 118 8.35 -2.36 -1.58
CA ARG A 118 7.56 -1.17 -1.85
C ARG A 118 7.44 -0.36 -0.57
N ILE A 119 8.18 0.73 -0.49
CA ILE A 119 8.25 1.55 0.71
C ILE A 119 7.44 2.83 0.55
N SER A 120 6.78 3.22 1.64
CA SER A 120 5.98 4.44 1.65
C SER A 120 6.87 5.67 1.51
N LEU A 121 6.41 6.64 0.73
CA LEU A 121 7.12 7.91 0.57
C LEU A 121 7.29 8.67 1.90
N SER A 122 6.48 8.37 2.90
CA SER A 122 6.58 8.97 4.23
C SER A 122 7.50 8.19 5.18
N SER A 123 8.01 7.02 4.76
CA SER A 123 8.91 6.23 5.60
C SER A 123 10.26 6.93 5.80
N PRO A 124 10.96 6.65 6.92
CA PRO A 124 12.28 7.26 7.18
C PRO A 124 13.30 7.03 6.06
N ILE A 125 13.33 5.81 5.50
CA ILE A 125 14.27 5.48 4.43
C ILE A 125 13.93 6.22 3.13
N ALA A 126 12.65 6.31 2.78
CA ALA A 126 12.23 7.06 1.59
C ALA A 126 12.56 8.55 1.72
N ARG A 127 12.32 9.13 2.90
CA ARG A 127 12.63 10.54 3.16
C ARG A 127 14.12 10.83 3.06
N ALA A 128 14.96 9.89 3.49
CA ALA A 128 16.41 10.03 3.37
C ALA A 128 16.87 9.95 1.91
N LEU A 129 16.20 9.16 1.10
CA LEU A 129 16.58 8.93 -0.30
C LEU A 129 16.09 10.02 -1.25
N ILE A 130 14.90 10.58 -1.01
CA ILE A 130 14.30 11.57 -1.92
C ILE A 130 15.22 12.76 -2.08
N GLY A 131 15.49 13.14 -3.33
CA GLY A 131 16.39 14.24 -3.68
C GLY A 131 17.83 13.82 -3.88
N LYS A 132 18.16 12.57 -3.60
CA LYS A 132 19.53 12.04 -3.77
C LYS A 132 19.66 11.32 -5.10
N GLY A 133 20.85 10.95 -5.48
CA GLY A 133 21.13 10.28 -6.75
C GLY A 133 22.21 9.22 -6.61
N LYS A 134 22.49 8.56 -7.76
CA LYS A 134 23.52 7.53 -7.83
C LYS A 134 24.85 8.04 -7.28
N GLY A 135 25.46 7.24 -6.42
CA GLY A 135 26.74 7.55 -5.78
C GLY A 135 26.61 8.28 -4.45
N ASP A 136 25.43 8.79 -4.12
CA ASP A 136 25.18 9.44 -2.84
C ASP A 136 25.06 8.42 -1.72
N THR A 137 25.54 8.80 -0.55
CA THR A 137 25.39 8.01 0.68
C THR A 137 24.36 8.67 1.55
N VAL A 138 23.44 7.88 2.10
CA VAL A 138 22.39 8.36 3.01
C VAL A 138 22.45 7.61 4.32
N GLU A 139 22.13 8.31 5.41
CA GLU A 139 22.03 7.72 6.74
C GLU A 139 20.55 7.66 7.13
N VAL A 140 20.11 6.48 7.56
CA VAL A 140 18.73 6.24 8.00
C VAL A 140 18.76 5.86 9.46
N THR A 141 18.05 6.66 10.28
CA THR A 141 17.88 6.37 11.70
C THR A 141 16.63 5.49 11.87
N ALA A 142 16.81 4.34 12.51
CA ALA A 142 15.75 3.39 12.76
C ALA A 142 15.81 2.91 14.23
N PRO A 143 14.74 2.28 14.75
CA PRO A 143 14.74 1.79 16.14
C PRO A 143 15.89 0.86 16.48
N GLY A 144 16.43 0.14 15.49
CA GLY A 144 17.58 -0.76 15.68
C GLY A 144 18.95 -0.07 15.54
N GLY A 145 18.98 1.26 15.38
CA GLY A 145 20.20 2.03 15.18
C GLY A 145 20.26 2.70 13.81
N ALA A 146 21.29 3.50 13.59
CA ALA A 146 21.52 4.16 12.31
C ALA A 146 22.18 3.20 11.32
N ARG A 147 21.77 3.27 10.06
CA ARG A 147 22.38 2.52 8.96
C ARG A 147 22.72 3.46 7.82
N SER A 148 23.85 3.21 7.18
CA SER A 148 24.29 4.00 6.02
C SER A 148 24.17 3.17 4.77
N TYR A 149 23.62 3.77 3.71
CA TYR A 149 23.45 3.13 2.41
C TYR A 149 24.05 3.98 1.32
N GLU A 150 24.66 3.32 0.34
CA GLU A 150 25.05 3.98 -0.91
C GLU A 150 24.03 3.68 -1.98
N ILE A 151 23.66 4.70 -2.74
CA ILE A 151 22.73 4.55 -3.88
C ILE A 151 23.53 4.07 -5.08
N LEU A 152 23.23 2.85 -5.54
CA LEU A 152 23.90 2.25 -6.69
C LEU A 152 23.20 2.57 -8.00
N LYS A 153 21.86 2.68 -7.98
CA LYS A 153 21.08 2.86 -9.19
C LYS A 153 19.74 3.49 -8.86
N VAL A 154 19.26 4.37 -9.75
CA VAL A 154 17.93 4.97 -9.70
C VAL A 154 17.23 4.68 -11.02
N GLU A 155 16.07 4.04 -10.96
CA GLU A 155 15.29 3.65 -12.13
C GLU A 155 13.82 4.05 -11.97
N PHE A 156 13.14 4.23 -13.09
CA PHE A 156 11.69 4.44 -13.12
C PHE A 156 11.08 3.35 -14.01
N VAL A 157 10.76 2.23 -13.39
CA VAL A 157 10.29 1.01 -14.07
C VAL A 157 8.95 0.51 -13.52
#